data_c393b28a3ae3a059ee9bb6eeba01701a
#
_entry.id   c393b28a3ae3a059ee9bb6eeba01701a
#
_cell.length_a   1.000
_cell.length_b   1.000
_cell.length_c   1.000
_cell.angle_alpha   90.00
_cell.angle_beta   90.00
_cell.angle_gamma   90.00
#
_symmetry.space_group_name_H-M   'P 1'
#
loop_
_entity.id
_entity.type
_entity.pdbx_description
1 polymer ?
#
loop_
_entity_poly.entity_id
_entity_poly.type
_entity_poly.pdbx_seq_one_letter_code
_entity_poly.pdbx_strand_id
1 'polypeptide(L)' 'RITPLMGADRILVLNRGRVEETGTHEELIAKDGIYRQIYEIQMDREKR' A
#
# COMPACT_ATOMS: atom_id res chain seq x y z
N ARG A 1 3.84 4.68 -7.29
CA ARG A 1 3.98 3.25 -7.52
C ARG A 1 4.28 2.53 -6.22
N ILE A 2 3.54 1.48 -5.95
CA ILE A 2 3.71 0.69 -4.75
C ILE A 2 4.21 -0.69 -5.13
N THR A 3 5.25 -1.13 -4.45
CA THR A 3 5.69 -2.51 -4.54
C THR A 3 5.34 -3.16 -3.20
N PRO A 4 4.27 -3.94 -3.14
CA PRO A 4 3.89 -4.56 -1.87
C PRO A 4 4.88 -5.64 -1.51
N LEU A 5 5.65 -5.39 -0.47
CA LEU A 5 6.58 -6.37 0.07
C LEU A 5 5.90 -7.04 1.26
N MET A 6 5.06 -8.00 0.95
CA MET A 6 4.39 -8.77 1.99
C MET A 6 5.43 -9.42 2.87
N GLY A 7 5.36 -9.12 4.15
CA GLY A 7 6.35 -9.62 5.09
C GLY A 7 7.50 -8.65 5.35
N ALA A 8 7.52 -7.53 4.64
CA ALA A 8 8.52 -6.51 4.94
C ALA A 8 8.20 -5.85 6.27
N ASP A 9 9.24 -5.41 6.97
CA ASP A 9 9.05 -4.74 8.24
C ASP A 9 8.31 -3.43 8.09
N ARG A 10 8.54 -2.74 6.97
CA ARG A 10 7.93 -1.44 6.78
C ARG A 10 7.78 -1.10 5.31
N ILE A 11 6.63 -0.55 4.99
CA ILE A 11 6.31 -0.11 3.63
C ILE A 11 6.22 1.40 3.64
N LEU A 12 6.83 2.03 2.65
CA LEU A 12 6.75 3.47 2.47
C LEU A 12 5.92 3.77 1.24
N VAL A 13 4.92 4.60 1.41
CA VAL A 13 4.11 5.07 0.28
C VAL A 13 4.53 6.49 -0.02
N LEU A 14 5.09 6.70 -1.20
CA LEU A 14 5.59 7.99 -1.62
C LEU A 14 4.60 8.66 -2.56
N ASN A 15 4.40 9.94 -2.37
CA ASN A 15 3.54 10.72 -3.21
C ASN A 15 4.15 12.11 -3.36
N ARG A 16 4.45 12.49 -4.60
CA ARG A 16 5.05 13.78 -4.91
C ARG A 16 6.33 14.02 -4.13
N GLY A 17 7.16 12.99 -4.00
CA GLY A 17 8.44 13.10 -3.32
C GLY A 17 8.35 13.11 -1.80
N ARG A 18 7.19 12.82 -1.26
CA ARG A 18 6.98 12.79 0.19
C ARG A 18 6.47 11.44 0.64
N VAL A 19 6.77 11.10 1.89
CA VAL A 19 6.22 9.91 2.50
C VAL A 19 4.79 10.23 2.96
N GLU A 20 3.82 9.66 2.26
CA GLU A 20 2.40 9.85 2.58
C GLU A 20 1.96 8.90 3.69
N GLU A 21 2.40 7.65 3.59
CA GLU A 21 2.03 6.64 4.56
C GLU A 21 3.23 5.75 4.83
N THR A 22 3.28 5.20 6.02
CA THR A 22 4.32 4.26 6.38
C THR A 22 3.76 3.29 7.41
N GLY A 23 4.21 2.04 7.34
CA GLY A 23 3.78 1.02 8.27
C GLY A 23 3.92 -0.36 7.67
N THR A 24 3.40 -1.36 8.37
CA THR A 24 3.34 -2.71 7.83
C THR A 24 2.17 -2.82 6.87
N HIS A 25 2.13 -3.91 6.11
CA HIS A 25 1.01 -4.16 5.22
C HIS A 25 -0.31 -4.12 5.99
N GLU A 26 -0.35 -4.79 7.14
CA GLU A 26 -1.57 -4.85 7.93
C GLU A 26 -1.99 -3.48 8.45
N GLU A 27 -1.01 -2.68 8.88
CA GLU A 27 -1.29 -1.34 9.37
C GLU A 27 -1.85 -0.45 8.27
N LEU A 28 -1.26 -0.54 7.08
CA LEU A 28 -1.68 0.30 5.97
C LEU A 28 -3.04 -0.12 5.40
N ILE A 29 -3.33 -1.40 5.42
CA ILE A 29 -4.64 -1.89 4.99
C ILE A 29 -5.72 -1.44 5.98
N ALA A 30 -5.39 -1.36 7.27
CA ALA A 30 -6.33 -0.89 8.27
C ALA A 30 -6.64 0.60 8.12
N LYS A 31 -5.74 1.36 7.53
CA LYS A 31 -5.99 2.76 7.22
C LYS A 31 -6.77 2.85 5.92
N ASP A 32 -7.67 3.79 5.81
CA ASP A 32 -8.41 4.00 4.57
C ASP A 32 -7.69 5.05 3.73
N GLY A 33 -6.46 4.71 3.35
CA GLY A 33 -5.59 5.65 2.65
C GLY A 33 -5.18 5.17 1.27
N ILE A 34 -4.09 5.76 0.78
CA ILE A 34 -3.61 5.50 -0.59
C ILE A 34 -3.21 4.05 -0.79
N TYR A 35 -2.48 3.49 0.17
CA TYR A 35 -1.99 2.13 0.03
C TYR A 35 -3.16 1.15 -0.14
N ARG A 36 -4.17 1.29 0.70
CA ARG A 36 -5.32 0.40 0.63
C ARG A 36 -6.06 0.54 -0.70
N GLN A 37 -6.22 1.77 -1.18
CA GLN A 37 -6.89 2.00 -2.45
C GLN A 37 -6.16 1.32 -3.60
N ILE A 38 -4.85 1.48 -3.67
CA ILE A 38 -4.08 0.86 -4.73
C ILE A 38 -4.08 -0.66 -4.60
N TYR A 39 -3.98 -1.15 -3.38
CA TYR A 39 -4.01 -2.58 -3.13
C TYR A 39 -5.32 -3.19 -3.63
N GLU A 40 -6.44 -2.55 -3.33
CA GLU A 40 -7.75 -3.05 -3.76
C GLU A 40 -7.89 -3.05 -5.26
N ILE A 41 -7.36 -2.04 -5.92
CA ILE A 41 -7.38 -1.98 -7.39
C ILE A 41 -6.57 -3.13 -7.98
N GLN A 42 -5.40 -3.39 -7.45
CA GLN A 42 -4.55 -4.47 -7.95
C GLN A 42 -5.21 -5.83 -7.74
N MET A 43 -5.80 -6.05 -6.57
CA MET A 43 -6.47 -7.31 -6.30
C MET A 43 -7.67 -7.53 -7.21
N ASP A 44 -8.38 -6.46 -7.52
CA ASP A 44 -9.51 -6.56 -8.45
C ASP A 44 -9.04 -6.97 -9.84
N ARG A 45 -7.92 -6.43 -10.28
CA ARG A 45 -7.35 -6.80 -11.57
C ARG A 45 -6.97 -8.28 -11.64
N GLU A 46 -6.43 -8.79 -10.56
CA GLU A 46 -5.97 -10.17 -10.51
C GLU A 46 -7.12 -11.16 -10.52
N LYS A 47 -8.30 -10.71 -10.16
CA LYS A 47 -9.47 -11.57 -10.17
C LYS A 47 -10.05 -11.80 -11.55
N ARG A 48 -9.58 -11.07 -12.54
CA ARG A 48 -10.09 -11.19 -13.89
C ARG A 48 -9.37 -12.25 -14.73
#